data_a034661fb25e07dd4a60f05ad0ee173f
#
_entry.id   a034661fb25e07dd4a60f05ad0ee173f
#
_cell.length_a   1.000
_cell.length_b   1.000
_cell.length_c   1.000
_cell.angle_alpha   90.00
_cell.angle_beta   90.00
_cell.angle_gamma   90.00
#
_symmetry.space_group_name_H-M   'P 1'
#
loop_
_entity.id
_entity.type
_entity.pdbx_description
1 polymer ?
#
loop_
_entity_poly.entity_id
_entity_poly.type
_entity_poly.pdbx_seq_one_letter_code
_entity_poly.pdbx_strand_id
1 'polypeptide(L)'
;MITFKLKPAKEKYIQILLVIITYIMIILRFLLNEKGRVSPDSIRYMRQSEIFPVIDNTTAPLGYPLAIKFFTFFELDHFWSSKLVGLLAYTVILIFAYRKQFFFKELMIISSLFSFVSIFSFTMSEEMILPFVVIYFYLGRQIINQKYTLAKGSFYLSLCLIVMINIRYSGLFFCFGNIIFGLMNFRKNYWKTFGLSGIVGILFYGIYKFTFIDYFNEKYIDTFLEIGLKPTSQLLLELFQGMATTFNPFIHIADPNGGIINYGIYGIGVLTMLLMLFLFIKTKLSDTEKFIVIGSLVCIVLSYFIQYIYSVNAIDYRLMAPFSIGIWMVFFRKLFTVFGALTYTIGFASLSVGFLFTWLSKGNYLENRKAITTFLKDENLMHSKLKFYVKDLEDNDVQTAELISTVNPHIYYTFTASDTLKNDVLTRYKVEKKISIKKNKYQ
;
A
#
# COMPACT_ATOMS: atom_id res chain seq x y z
N MET A 1 12.32 31.93 16.15
CA MET A 1 12.19 30.78 15.23
C MET A 1 12.08 31.34 13.82
N ILE A 2 13.07 31.16 12.95
CA ILE A 2 13.08 31.74 11.59
C ILE A 2 12.25 30.81 10.68
N THR A 3 10.98 31.14 10.49
CA THR A 3 10.15 30.44 9.50
C THR A 3 10.46 30.98 8.10
N PHE A 4 10.97 30.14 7.22
CA PHE A 4 11.22 30.52 5.84
C PHE A 4 9.89 30.64 5.08
N LYS A 5 9.42 31.87 4.89
CA LYS A 5 8.19 32.16 4.15
C LYS A 5 8.50 32.50 2.69
N LEU A 6 7.97 31.73 1.76
CA LEU A 6 8.00 32.03 0.33
C LEU A 6 6.85 32.97 -0.05
N LYS A 7 7.04 33.76 -1.12
CA LYS A 7 5.92 34.46 -1.78
C LYS A 7 4.94 33.40 -2.30
N PRO A 8 3.60 33.59 -2.17
CA PRO A 8 2.59 32.60 -2.56
C PRO A 8 2.75 32.06 -3.99
N ALA A 9 3.10 32.92 -4.95
CA ALA A 9 3.35 32.51 -6.32
C ALA A 9 4.52 31.53 -6.42
N LYS A 10 5.66 31.78 -5.74
CA LYS A 10 6.82 30.87 -5.74
C LYS A 10 6.49 29.53 -5.08
N GLU A 11 5.74 29.55 -3.99
CA GLU A 11 5.31 28.31 -3.32
C GLU A 11 4.44 27.46 -4.26
N LYS A 12 3.53 28.07 -5.00
CA LYS A 12 2.68 27.37 -5.99
C LYS A 12 3.52 26.68 -7.10
N TYR A 13 4.56 27.33 -7.60
CA TYR A 13 5.46 26.71 -8.58
C TYR A 13 6.19 25.49 -8.00
N ILE A 14 6.68 25.57 -6.76
CA ILE A 14 7.33 24.43 -6.07
C ILE A 14 6.34 23.27 -5.92
N GLN A 15 5.10 23.55 -5.54
CA GLN A 15 4.05 22.55 -5.42
C GLN A 15 3.74 21.86 -6.76
N ILE A 16 3.57 22.62 -7.83
CA ILE A 16 3.34 22.07 -9.17
C ILE A 16 4.51 21.20 -9.62
N LEU A 17 5.73 21.69 -9.44
CA LEU A 17 6.94 20.96 -9.80
C LEU A 17 7.04 19.63 -9.03
N LEU A 18 6.78 19.64 -7.71
CA LEU A 18 6.79 18.45 -6.87
C LEU A 18 5.76 17.43 -7.36
N VAL A 19 4.54 17.87 -7.70
CA VAL A 19 3.48 17.00 -8.21
C VAL A 19 3.88 16.38 -9.54
N ILE A 20 4.40 17.18 -10.48
CA ILE A 20 4.81 16.68 -11.81
C ILE A 20 5.93 15.64 -11.68
N ILE A 21 6.97 15.95 -10.88
CA ILE A 21 8.09 15.01 -10.68
C ILE A 21 7.59 13.72 -10.02
N THR A 22 6.64 13.82 -9.07
CA THR A 22 6.05 12.63 -8.43
C THR A 22 5.33 11.75 -9.44
N TYR A 23 4.52 12.31 -10.36
CA TYR A 23 3.89 11.53 -11.46
C TYR A 23 4.92 10.83 -12.32
N ILE A 24 5.95 11.56 -12.74
CA ILE A 24 7.05 10.99 -13.55
C ILE A 24 7.70 9.83 -12.80
N MET A 25 7.97 10.01 -11.51
CA MET A 25 8.61 8.97 -10.69
C MET A 25 7.73 7.74 -10.50
N ILE A 26 6.42 7.88 -10.30
CA ILE A 26 5.49 6.74 -10.23
C ILE A 26 5.55 5.94 -11.53
N ILE A 27 5.52 6.62 -12.69
CA ILE A 27 5.57 5.98 -14.00
C ILE A 27 6.94 5.30 -14.23
N LEU A 28 8.04 5.99 -13.99
CA LEU A 28 9.38 5.43 -14.16
C LEU A 28 9.60 4.22 -13.26
N ARG A 29 9.04 4.22 -12.05
CA ARG A 29 9.22 3.15 -11.07
C ARG A 29 8.70 1.80 -11.57
N PHE A 30 7.56 1.75 -12.28
CA PHE A 30 7.07 0.49 -12.83
C PHE A 30 7.61 0.21 -14.24
N LEU A 31 7.90 1.21 -15.06
CA LEU A 31 8.45 0.99 -16.41
C LEU A 31 9.90 0.48 -16.39
N LEU A 32 10.72 0.98 -15.47
CA LEU A 32 12.12 0.59 -15.32
C LEU A 32 12.30 -0.69 -14.48
N ASN A 33 11.26 -1.17 -13.81
CA ASN A 33 11.32 -2.47 -13.12
C ASN A 33 11.27 -3.62 -14.13
N GLU A 34 11.87 -4.77 -13.84
CA GLU A 34 11.91 -5.92 -14.75
C GLU A 34 10.53 -6.55 -15.02
N LYS A 35 9.64 -6.53 -14.02
CA LYS A 35 8.31 -7.14 -14.05
C LYS A 35 7.17 -6.13 -13.81
N GLY A 36 7.45 -4.83 -13.92
CA GLY A 36 6.44 -3.77 -13.82
C GLY A 36 5.88 -3.56 -12.42
N ARG A 37 6.62 -3.88 -11.37
CA ARG A 37 6.15 -3.75 -9.97
C ARG A 37 4.90 -4.58 -9.70
N VAL A 38 4.99 -5.88 -9.95
CA VAL A 38 4.02 -6.89 -9.54
C VAL A 38 4.65 -7.85 -8.52
N SER A 39 3.83 -8.56 -7.78
CA SER A 39 4.18 -9.54 -6.76
C SER A 39 3.24 -10.76 -6.84
N PRO A 40 3.46 -11.83 -6.08
CA PRO A 40 2.51 -12.95 -6.03
C PRO A 40 1.07 -12.53 -5.74
N ASP A 41 0.87 -11.57 -4.85
CA ASP A 41 -0.48 -11.04 -4.57
C ASP A 41 -1.07 -10.28 -5.77
N SER A 42 -0.24 -9.60 -6.56
CA SER A 42 -0.69 -8.91 -7.78
C SER A 42 -1.28 -9.87 -8.79
N ILE A 43 -0.71 -11.08 -8.90
CA ILE A 43 -1.24 -12.15 -9.76
C ILE A 43 -2.67 -12.50 -9.34
N ARG A 44 -2.91 -12.65 -8.03
CA ARG A 44 -4.25 -12.95 -7.50
C ARG A 44 -5.25 -11.84 -7.84
N TYR A 45 -4.87 -10.58 -7.67
CA TYR A 45 -5.74 -9.45 -7.98
C TYR A 45 -6.09 -9.36 -9.47
N MET A 46 -5.09 -9.47 -10.34
CA MET A 46 -5.29 -9.43 -11.79
C MET A 46 -6.11 -10.64 -12.27
N ARG A 47 -5.82 -11.85 -11.75
CA ARG A 47 -6.58 -13.05 -12.08
C ARG A 47 -8.03 -12.93 -11.60
N GLN A 48 -8.28 -12.52 -10.36
CA GLN A 48 -9.64 -12.33 -9.85
C GLN A 48 -10.42 -11.29 -10.66
N SER A 49 -9.74 -10.24 -11.14
CA SER A 49 -10.32 -9.27 -12.07
C SER A 49 -10.68 -9.89 -13.42
N GLU A 50 -9.85 -10.79 -13.97
CA GLU A 50 -10.09 -11.48 -15.23
C GLU A 50 -11.29 -12.41 -15.14
N ILE A 51 -11.31 -13.31 -14.15
CA ILE A 51 -12.33 -14.36 -14.03
C ILE A 51 -13.67 -13.88 -13.45
N PHE A 52 -13.73 -12.65 -12.89
CA PHE A 52 -14.97 -12.14 -12.32
C PHE A 52 -16.13 -12.20 -13.33
N PRO A 53 -17.34 -12.72 -12.98
CA PRO A 53 -17.88 -12.87 -11.61
C PRO A 53 -17.54 -14.17 -10.87
N VAL A 54 -16.75 -15.06 -11.43
CA VAL A 54 -16.32 -16.28 -10.71
C VAL A 54 -15.36 -15.89 -9.59
N ILE A 55 -15.59 -16.42 -8.39
CA ILE A 55 -14.74 -16.19 -7.21
C ILE A 55 -13.93 -17.47 -6.97
N ASP A 56 -12.63 -17.43 -7.20
CA ASP A 56 -11.75 -18.58 -6.97
C ASP A 56 -11.00 -18.49 -5.63
N ASN A 57 -10.95 -17.31 -5.03
CA ASN A 57 -10.21 -17.08 -3.82
C ASN A 57 -10.69 -15.81 -3.08
N THR A 58 -10.85 -15.90 -1.78
CA THR A 58 -11.22 -14.78 -0.90
C THR A 58 -10.10 -14.33 0.03
N THR A 59 -8.86 -14.76 -0.20
CA THR A 59 -7.69 -14.28 0.58
C THR A 59 -7.48 -12.77 0.46
N ALA A 60 -8.05 -12.16 -0.58
CA ALA A 60 -8.07 -10.72 -0.76
C ALA A 60 -9.50 -10.24 -1.05
N PRO A 61 -9.90 -9.04 -0.55
CA PRO A 61 -11.20 -8.46 -0.84
C PRO A 61 -11.34 -8.11 -2.32
N LEU A 62 -12.60 -8.05 -2.80
CA LEU A 62 -12.91 -7.81 -4.21
C LEU A 62 -12.75 -6.34 -4.65
N GLY A 63 -12.65 -5.38 -3.73
CA GLY A 63 -12.65 -3.95 -4.10
C GLY A 63 -11.57 -3.59 -5.10
N TYR A 64 -10.33 -4.05 -4.91
CA TYR A 64 -9.24 -3.77 -5.83
C TYR A 64 -9.36 -4.55 -7.16
N PRO A 65 -9.66 -5.86 -7.20
CA PRO A 65 -9.98 -6.57 -8.44
C PRO A 65 -11.08 -5.90 -9.26
N LEU A 66 -12.16 -5.44 -8.62
CA LEU A 66 -13.27 -4.74 -9.30
C LEU A 66 -12.82 -3.40 -9.89
N ALA A 67 -11.95 -2.66 -9.21
CA ALA A 67 -11.37 -1.44 -9.75
C ALA A 67 -10.50 -1.71 -11.00
N ILE A 68 -9.69 -2.76 -10.99
CA ILE A 68 -8.95 -3.20 -12.18
C ILE A 68 -9.94 -3.55 -13.29
N LYS A 69 -10.96 -4.38 -13.00
CA LYS A 69 -11.99 -4.80 -13.98
C LYS A 69 -12.72 -3.62 -14.61
N PHE A 70 -13.02 -2.58 -13.83
CA PHE A 70 -13.67 -1.38 -14.34
C PHE A 70 -12.85 -0.73 -15.47
N PHE A 71 -11.52 -0.68 -15.36
CA PHE A 71 -10.68 -0.06 -16.40
C PHE A 71 -10.45 -0.97 -17.60
N THR A 72 -10.67 -2.29 -17.50
CA THR A 72 -10.62 -3.16 -18.69
C THR A 72 -11.77 -2.89 -19.68
N PHE A 73 -12.87 -2.26 -19.25
CA PHE A 73 -13.93 -1.80 -20.17
C PHE A 73 -13.44 -0.72 -21.15
N PHE A 74 -12.33 -0.08 -20.87
CA PHE A 74 -11.68 0.90 -21.78
C PHE A 74 -10.57 0.27 -22.63
N GLU A 75 -10.65 -1.04 -22.89
CA GLU A 75 -9.68 -1.81 -23.69
C GLU A 75 -8.26 -1.85 -23.12
N LEU A 76 -8.11 -1.50 -21.85
CA LEU A 76 -6.84 -1.65 -21.13
C LEU A 76 -6.73 -3.08 -20.61
N ASP A 77 -5.56 -3.70 -20.75
CA ASP A 77 -5.31 -4.95 -20.08
C ASP A 77 -5.22 -4.77 -18.54
N HIS A 78 -5.26 -5.88 -17.80
CA HIS A 78 -5.31 -5.89 -16.35
C HIS A 78 -4.09 -5.22 -15.69
N PHE A 79 -2.92 -5.34 -16.31
CA PHE A 79 -1.71 -4.68 -15.82
C PHE A 79 -1.83 -3.16 -15.94
N TRP A 80 -2.13 -2.63 -17.14
CA TRP A 80 -2.27 -1.18 -17.34
C TRP A 80 -3.44 -0.61 -16.56
N SER A 81 -4.54 -1.37 -16.45
CA SER A 81 -5.67 -1.02 -15.58
C SER A 81 -5.24 -0.84 -14.13
N SER A 82 -4.41 -1.74 -13.60
CA SER A 82 -3.89 -1.61 -12.23
C SER A 82 -3.01 -0.37 -12.07
N LYS A 83 -2.14 -0.05 -13.05
CA LYS A 83 -1.30 1.16 -13.00
C LYS A 83 -2.13 2.44 -13.04
N LEU A 84 -3.23 2.42 -13.80
CA LEU A 84 -4.16 3.54 -13.82
C LEU A 84 -4.86 3.73 -12.47
N VAL A 85 -5.23 2.64 -11.76
CA VAL A 85 -5.76 2.72 -10.38
C VAL A 85 -4.80 3.46 -9.46
N GLY A 86 -3.50 3.14 -9.48
CA GLY A 86 -2.49 3.80 -8.66
C GLY A 86 -2.32 5.29 -8.99
N LEU A 87 -2.24 5.63 -10.28
CA LEU A 87 -2.16 7.03 -10.72
C LEU A 87 -3.42 7.83 -10.32
N LEU A 88 -4.59 7.22 -10.43
CA LEU A 88 -5.85 7.84 -10.02
C LEU A 88 -5.96 7.97 -8.51
N ALA A 89 -5.49 6.99 -7.74
CA ALA A 89 -5.44 7.08 -6.28
C ALA A 89 -4.62 8.29 -5.83
N TYR A 90 -3.42 8.49 -6.40
CA TYR A 90 -2.62 9.68 -6.17
C TYR A 90 -3.35 10.97 -6.57
N THR A 91 -3.95 11.00 -7.77
CA THR A 91 -4.70 12.15 -8.27
C THR A 91 -5.87 12.52 -7.35
N VAL A 92 -6.64 11.52 -6.92
CA VAL A 92 -7.81 11.70 -6.03
C VAL A 92 -7.37 12.27 -4.69
N ILE A 93 -6.28 11.78 -4.10
CA ILE A 93 -5.73 12.33 -2.86
C ILE A 93 -5.44 13.84 -3.01
N LEU A 94 -4.74 14.23 -4.07
CA LEU A 94 -4.36 15.63 -4.27
C LEU A 94 -5.56 16.53 -4.55
N ILE A 95 -6.47 16.12 -5.44
CA ILE A 95 -7.67 16.91 -5.77
C ILE A 95 -8.56 17.04 -4.53
N PHE A 96 -8.78 15.96 -3.79
CA PHE A 96 -9.59 15.99 -2.57
C PHE A 96 -8.97 16.89 -1.51
N ALA A 97 -7.68 16.73 -1.23
CA ALA A 97 -6.95 17.52 -0.25
C ALA A 97 -6.97 19.03 -0.62
N TYR A 98 -6.76 19.34 -1.90
CA TYR A 98 -6.84 20.72 -2.40
C TYR A 98 -8.24 21.32 -2.23
N ARG A 99 -9.29 20.63 -2.73
CA ARG A 99 -10.67 21.12 -2.66
C ARG A 99 -11.20 21.26 -1.24
N LYS A 100 -10.80 20.35 -0.34
CA LYS A 100 -11.24 20.34 1.07
C LYS A 100 -10.32 21.11 2.00
N GLN A 101 -9.22 21.68 1.50
CA GLN A 101 -8.19 22.35 2.30
C GLN A 101 -7.78 21.48 3.51
N PHE A 102 -7.51 20.20 3.23
CA PHE A 102 -7.24 19.20 4.24
C PHE A 102 -5.85 18.60 4.05
N PHE A 103 -4.87 19.06 4.82
CA PHE A 103 -3.48 18.61 4.77
C PHE A 103 -2.89 18.58 3.34
N PHE A 104 -3.23 19.55 2.51
CA PHE A 104 -2.85 19.51 1.08
C PHE A 104 -1.33 19.56 0.88
N LYS A 105 -0.63 20.46 1.56
CA LYS A 105 0.84 20.59 1.47
C LYS A 105 1.54 19.34 2.00
N GLU A 106 1.05 18.83 3.10
CA GLU A 106 1.56 17.64 3.75
C GLU A 106 1.39 16.41 2.86
N LEU A 107 0.19 16.20 2.31
CA LEU A 107 -0.10 15.08 1.42
C LEU A 107 0.70 15.12 0.11
N MET A 108 1.02 16.30 -0.43
CA MET A 108 1.94 16.41 -1.56
C MET A 108 3.34 15.88 -1.21
N ILE A 109 3.89 16.23 -0.04
CA ILE A 109 5.21 15.73 0.39
C ILE A 109 5.14 14.24 0.67
N ILE A 110 4.10 13.76 1.38
CA ILE A 110 3.94 12.34 1.70
C ILE A 110 3.91 11.51 0.42
N SER A 111 3.11 11.93 -0.56
CA SER A 111 3.01 11.23 -1.85
C SER A 111 4.32 11.25 -2.66
N SER A 112 5.23 12.21 -2.39
CA SER A 112 6.55 12.29 -3.00
C SER A 112 7.62 11.49 -2.26
N LEU A 113 7.32 10.97 -1.07
CA LEU A 113 8.24 10.05 -0.39
C LEU A 113 8.42 8.77 -1.23
N PHE A 114 9.62 8.28 -1.34
CA PHE A 114 9.94 7.14 -2.19
C PHE A 114 9.14 5.89 -1.81
N SER A 115 8.81 5.70 -0.54
CA SER A 115 7.89 4.64 -0.08
C SER A 115 6.51 4.76 -0.71
N PHE A 116 5.90 5.95 -0.72
CA PHE A 116 4.57 6.17 -1.30
C PHE A 116 4.59 6.15 -2.83
N VAL A 117 5.63 6.68 -3.48
CA VAL A 117 5.87 6.50 -4.92
C VAL A 117 5.91 5.02 -5.29
N SER A 118 6.61 4.22 -4.48
CA SER A 118 6.70 2.77 -4.68
C SER A 118 5.34 2.08 -4.50
N ILE A 119 4.47 2.57 -3.62
CA ILE A 119 3.11 2.05 -3.42
C ILE A 119 2.23 2.40 -4.62
N PHE A 120 2.15 3.66 -5.03
CA PHE A 120 1.34 4.08 -6.19
C PHE A 120 1.78 3.45 -7.53
N SER A 121 3.00 2.93 -7.60
CA SER A 121 3.50 2.21 -8.77
C SER A 121 3.28 0.70 -8.72
N PHE A 122 2.79 0.17 -7.61
CA PHE A 122 2.68 -1.27 -7.35
C PHE A 122 1.26 -1.76 -7.67
N THR A 123 1.09 -2.96 -8.20
CA THR A 123 -0.23 -3.57 -8.45
C THR A 123 -0.75 -4.21 -7.16
N MET A 124 -1.26 -3.39 -6.24
CA MET A 124 -1.66 -3.83 -4.89
C MET A 124 -2.79 -2.97 -4.32
N SER A 125 -3.57 -3.56 -3.42
CA SER A 125 -4.71 -2.88 -2.79
C SER A 125 -4.32 -1.68 -1.91
N GLU A 126 -3.04 -1.58 -1.49
CA GLU A 126 -2.51 -0.48 -0.69
C GLU A 126 -2.63 0.87 -1.41
N GLU A 127 -2.42 0.92 -2.72
CA GLU A 127 -2.58 2.17 -3.47
C GLU A 127 -4.02 2.69 -3.45
N MET A 128 -4.99 1.77 -3.57
CA MET A 128 -6.41 2.11 -3.64
C MET A 128 -7.00 2.50 -2.29
N ILE A 129 -6.52 1.95 -1.17
CA ILE A 129 -7.07 2.29 0.16
C ILE A 129 -6.64 3.69 0.63
N LEU A 130 -5.48 4.22 0.21
CA LEU A 130 -4.94 5.50 0.67
C LEU A 130 -5.89 6.69 0.51
N PRO A 131 -6.58 6.91 -0.64
CA PRO A 131 -7.58 7.97 -0.77
C PRO A 131 -8.69 7.86 0.27
N PHE A 132 -9.17 6.65 0.55
CA PHE A 132 -10.23 6.42 1.53
C PHE A 132 -9.76 6.67 2.97
N VAL A 133 -8.51 6.38 3.29
CA VAL A 133 -7.90 6.74 4.57
C VAL A 133 -7.85 8.26 4.74
N VAL A 134 -7.50 9.02 3.71
CA VAL A 134 -7.52 10.48 3.75
C VAL A 134 -8.95 11.00 3.91
N ILE A 135 -9.92 10.43 3.20
CA ILE A 135 -11.35 10.76 3.34
C ILE A 135 -11.84 10.42 4.74
N TYR A 136 -11.48 9.27 5.29
CA TYR A 136 -11.80 8.85 6.65
C TYR A 136 -11.33 9.87 7.70
N PHE A 137 -10.08 10.32 7.63
CA PHE A 137 -9.56 11.35 8.53
C PHE A 137 -10.26 12.70 8.34
N TYR A 138 -10.62 13.06 7.11
CA TYR A 138 -11.41 14.24 6.84
C TYR A 138 -12.81 14.15 7.45
N LEU A 139 -13.51 13.02 7.30
CA LEU A 139 -14.82 12.80 7.91
C LEU A 139 -14.73 12.92 9.45
N GLY A 140 -13.70 12.35 10.05
CA GLY A 140 -13.44 12.52 11.48
C GLY A 140 -13.27 13.97 11.88
N ARG A 141 -12.53 14.79 11.10
CA ARG A 141 -12.45 16.26 11.30
C ARG A 141 -13.83 16.93 11.24
N GLN A 142 -14.69 16.56 10.28
CA GLN A 142 -16.02 17.15 10.16
C GLN A 142 -16.90 16.81 11.36
N ILE A 143 -16.81 15.57 11.87
CA ILE A 143 -17.54 15.11 13.05
C ILE A 143 -17.04 15.85 14.31
N ILE A 144 -15.73 15.93 14.52
CA ILE A 144 -15.12 16.66 15.65
C ILE A 144 -15.54 18.13 15.65
N ASN A 145 -15.60 18.75 14.46
CA ASN A 145 -16.04 20.13 14.27
C ASN A 145 -17.58 20.29 14.27
N GLN A 146 -18.34 19.24 14.62
CA GLN A 146 -19.80 19.23 14.70
C GLN A 146 -20.52 19.67 13.42
N LYS A 147 -19.93 19.41 12.25
CA LYS A 147 -20.54 19.72 10.94
C LYS A 147 -21.61 18.70 10.54
N TYR A 148 -21.67 17.55 11.20
CA TYR A 148 -22.63 16.48 10.96
C TYR A 148 -23.41 16.15 12.24
N THR A 149 -24.69 15.81 12.08
CA THR A 149 -25.48 15.19 13.15
C THR A 149 -24.96 13.78 13.46
N LEU A 150 -25.34 13.23 14.59
CA LEU A 150 -24.94 11.85 15.00
C LEU A 150 -25.24 10.86 13.86
N ALA A 151 -26.48 10.84 13.34
CA ALA A 151 -26.89 9.90 12.31
C ALA A 151 -26.09 10.06 11.01
N LYS A 152 -25.96 11.29 10.51
CA LYS A 152 -25.21 11.60 9.29
C LYS A 152 -23.73 11.29 9.41
N GLY A 153 -23.12 11.66 10.55
CA GLY A 153 -21.70 11.40 10.83
C GLY A 153 -21.42 9.91 10.94
N SER A 154 -22.25 9.16 11.69
CA SER A 154 -22.11 7.71 11.81
C SER A 154 -22.30 7.01 10.45
N PHE A 155 -23.29 7.41 9.66
CA PHE A 155 -23.52 6.83 8.34
C PHE A 155 -22.32 7.00 7.41
N TYR A 156 -21.80 8.23 7.23
CA TYR A 156 -20.68 8.46 6.32
C TYR A 156 -19.39 7.78 6.80
N LEU A 157 -19.14 7.79 8.10
CA LEU A 157 -17.93 7.17 8.63
C LEU A 157 -18.01 5.65 8.54
N SER A 158 -19.18 5.04 8.84
CA SER A 158 -19.41 3.60 8.66
C SER A 158 -19.29 3.19 7.19
N LEU A 159 -19.88 3.94 6.26
CA LEU A 159 -19.76 3.66 4.83
C LEU A 159 -18.31 3.71 4.36
N CYS A 160 -17.55 4.70 4.81
CA CYS A 160 -16.12 4.79 4.50
C CYS A 160 -15.35 3.57 5.03
N LEU A 161 -15.60 3.14 6.26
CA LEU A 161 -14.97 1.95 6.86
C LEU A 161 -15.35 0.67 6.09
N ILE A 162 -16.61 0.50 5.71
CA ILE A 162 -17.09 -0.64 4.90
C ILE A 162 -16.35 -0.68 3.55
N VAL A 163 -16.21 0.45 2.88
CA VAL A 163 -15.45 0.54 1.63
C VAL A 163 -13.99 0.16 1.85
N MET A 164 -13.35 0.68 2.91
CA MET A 164 -11.96 0.34 3.24
C MET A 164 -11.78 -1.15 3.50
N ILE A 165 -12.70 -1.80 4.23
CA ILE A 165 -12.68 -3.25 4.48
C ILE A 165 -12.81 -4.05 3.17
N ASN A 166 -13.67 -3.60 2.24
CA ASN A 166 -13.83 -4.24 0.94
C ASN A 166 -12.62 -4.03 -0.01
N ILE A 167 -11.79 -3.03 0.23
CA ILE A 167 -10.53 -2.86 -0.51
C ILE A 167 -9.43 -3.71 0.14
N ARG A 168 -9.41 -3.75 1.48
CA ARG A 168 -8.38 -4.44 2.26
C ARG A 168 -8.90 -4.81 3.64
N TYR A 169 -8.81 -6.09 4.04
CA TYR A 169 -9.33 -6.56 5.34
C TYR A 169 -8.74 -5.81 6.54
N SER A 170 -7.49 -5.36 6.45
CA SER A 170 -6.89 -4.53 7.51
C SER A 170 -7.54 -3.15 7.70
N GLY A 171 -8.46 -2.74 6.82
CA GLY A 171 -9.37 -1.62 7.05
C GLY A 171 -10.22 -1.79 8.33
N LEU A 172 -10.41 -3.03 8.80
CA LEU A 172 -11.04 -3.35 10.08
C LEU A 172 -10.34 -2.68 11.27
N PHE A 173 -9.03 -2.48 11.21
CA PHE A 173 -8.28 -1.87 12.33
C PHE A 173 -8.71 -0.43 12.59
N PHE A 174 -9.14 0.32 11.58
CA PHE A 174 -9.69 1.65 11.77
C PHE A 174 -11.02 1.64 12.54
N CYS A 175 -11.79 0.53 12.51
CA CYS A 175 -12.98 0.39 13.35
C CYS A 175 -12.61 0.38 14.85
N PHE A 176 -11.57 -0.35 15.21
CA PHE A 176 -11.03 -0.34 16.59
C PHE A 176 -10.46 1.04 16.95
N GLY A 177 -9.75 1.69 16.01
CA GLY A 177 -9.28 3.06 16.18
C GLY A 177 -10.42 4.04 16.52
N ASN A 178 -11.56 3.92 15.84
CA ASN A 178 -12.76 4.70 16.14
C ASN A 178 -13.32 4.44 17.52
N ILE A 179 -13.47 3.18 17.92
CA ILE A 179 -14.00 2.81 19.23
C ILE A 179 -13.09 3.36 20.32
N ILE A 180 -11.78 3.15 20.23
CA ILE A 180 -10.81 3.62 21.21
C ILE A 180 -10.82 5.14 21.29
N PHE A 181 -10.81 5.86 20.15
CA PHE A 181 -10.89 7.31 20.16
C PHE A 181 -12.21 7.82 20.76
N GLY A 182 -13.33 7.17 20.46
CA GLY A 182 -14.63 7.47 21.04
C GLY A 182 -14.60 7.31 22.56
N LEU A 183 -14.11 6.18 23.08
CA LEU A 183 -13.99 5.90 24.51
C LEU A 183 -13.08 6.91 25.23
N MET A 184 -11.92 7.26 24.65
CA MET A 184 -11.03 8.28 25.21
C MET A 184 -11.68 9.66 25.29
N ASN A 185 -12.72 9.91 24.50
CA ASN A 185 -13.44 11.19 24.41
C ASN A 185 -14.92 11.06 24.83
N PHE A 186 -15.26 10.14 25.75
CA PHE A 186 -16.65 9.85 26.12
C PHE A 186 -17.44 11.05 26.65
N ARG A 187 -16.77 12.10 27.11
CA ARG A 187 -17.39 13.37 27.55
C ARG A 187 -17.67 14.38 26.42
N LYS A 188 -17.20 14.09 25.20
CA LYS A 188 -17.38 14.97 24.04
C LYS A 188 -18.63 14.55 23.25
N ASN A 189 -19.35 15.51 22.67
CA ASN A 189 -20.60 15.23 21.93
C ASN A 189 -20.44 14.23 20.77
N TYR A 190 -19.25 14.12 20.17
CA TYR A 190 -18.97 13.27 19.03
C TYR A 190 -18.59 11.80 19.38
N TRP A 191 -18.42 11.46 20.66
CA TRP A 191 -17.94 10.12 21.04
C TRP A 191 -18.82 8.98 20.51
N LYS A 192 -20.18 9.16 20.60
CA LYS A 192 -21.14 8.17 20.10
C LYS A 192 -21.01 7.90 18.62
N THR A 193 -20.70 8.95 17.82
CA THR A 193 -20.52 8.85 16.38
C THR A 193 -19.36 7.93 16.04
N PHE A 194 -18.22 8.09 16.70
CA PHE A 194 -17.04 7.24 16.49
C PHE A 194 -17.28 5.82 17.01
N GLY A 195 -17.83 5.65 18.21
CA GLY A 195 -18.15 4.34 18.77
C GLY A 195 -19.11 3.55 17.89
N LEU A 196 -20.24 4.18 17.48
CA LEU A 196 -21.25 3.54 16.64
C LEU A 196 -20.70 3.14 15.27
N SER A 197 -19.94 4.04 14.62
CA SER A 197 -19.36 3.72 13.31
C SER A 197 -18.35 2.57 13.37
N GLY A 198 -17.54 2.49 14.44
CA GLY A 198 -16.64 1.36 14.65
C GLY A 198 -17.38 0.04 14.85
N ILE A 199 -18.44 0.03 15.68
CA ILE A 199 -19.27 -1.16 15.91
C ILE A 199 -19.93 -1.62 14.60
N VAL A 200 -20.53 -0.70 13.83
CA VAL A 200 -21.15 -1.03 12.53
C VAL A 200 -20.12 -1.66 11.57
N GLY A 201 -18.90 -1.13 11.50
CA GLY A 201 -17.85 -1.71 10.69
C GLY A 201 -17.42 -3.11 11.11
N ILE A 202 -17.33 -3.38 12.43
CA ILE A 202 -17.03 -4.72 12.95
C ILE A 202 -18.16 -5.69 12.66
N LEU A 203 -19.41 -5.29 12.87
CA LEU A 203 -20.59 -6.13 12.54
C LEU A 203 -20.64 -6.44 11.06
N PHE A 204 -20.40 -5.44 10.20
CA PHE A 204 -20.31 -5.67 8.75
C PHE A 204 -19.21 -6.70 8.43
N TYR A 205 -18.02 -6.56 8.98
CA TYR A 205 -16.94 -7.52 8.74
C TYR A 205 -17.30 -8.93 9.21
N GLY A 206 -17.95 -9.06 10.37
CA GLY A 206 -18.43 -10.35 10.88
C GLY A 206 -19.40 -11.01 9.90
N ILE A 207 -20.43 -10.29 9.47
CA ILE A 207 -21.39 -10.79 8.47
C ILE A 207 -20.67 -11.16 7.17
N TYR A 208 -19.82 -10.27 6.65
CA TYR A 208 -19.06 -10.49 5.42
C TYR A 208 -18.13 -11.71 5.51
N LYS A 209 -17.50 -11.92 6.67
CA LYS A 209 -16.68 -13.10 6.91
C LYS A 209 -17.49 -14.39 6.76
N PHE A 210 -18.61 -14.52 7.48
CA PHE A 210 -19.41 -15.75 7.47
C PHE A 210 -20.16 -15.98 6.16
N THR A 211 -20.64 -14.92 5.51
CA THR A 211 -21.49 -15.06 4.30
C THR A 211 -20.69 -15.11 3.01
N PHE A 212 -19.48 -14.58 3.00
CA PHE A 212 -18.68 -14.46 1.77
C PHE A 212 -17.28 -15.09 1.92
N ILE A 213 -16.47 -14.66 2.90
CA ILE A 213 -15.09 -15.12 2.98
C ILE A 213 -15.04 -16.63 3.23
N ASP A 214 -15.71 -17.09 4.27
CA ASP A 214 -15.71 -18.51 4.66
C ASP A 214 -16.50 -19.38 3.66
N TYR A 215 -17.51 -18.82 2.98
CA TYR A 215 -18.27 -19.54 1.96
C TYR A 215 -17.40 -19.95 0.75
N PHE A 216 -16.52 -19.08 0.29
CA PHE A 216 -15.62 -19.39 -0.84
C PHE A 216 -14.27 -19.95 -0.41
N ASN A 217 -13.90 -19.89 0.86
CA ASN A 217 -12.63 -20.36 1.38
C ASN A 217 -12.74 -20.78 2.85
N GLU A 218 -13.30 -21.96 3.11
CA GLU A 218 -13.51 -22.49 4.47
C GLU A 218 -12.24 -22.58 5.33
N LYS A 219 -11.07 -22.74 4.68
CA LYS A 219 -9.77 -22.87 5.36
C LYS A 219 -8.94 -21.58 5.36
N TYR A 220 -9.53 -20.44 5.05
CA TYR A 220 -8.76 -19.19 4.95
C TYR A 220 -7.98 -18.87 6.22
N ILE A 221 -8.64 -18.94 7.37
CA ILE A 221 -8.01 -18.66 8.67
C ILE A 221 -7.00 -19.74 9.01
N ASP A 222 -7.33 -21.00 8.81
CA ASP A 222 -6.48 -22.14 9.18
C ASP A 222 -5.18 -22.21 8.35
N THR A 223 -5.23 -21.72 7.13
CA THR A 223 -4.07 -21.75 6.23
C THR A 223 -3.12 -20.55 6.41
N PHE A 224 -3.66 -19.37 6.79
CA PHE A 224 -2.89 -18.13 6.86
C PHE A 224 -2.61 -17.65 8.29
N LEU A 225 -3.31 -18.19 9.28
CA LEU A 225 -3.19 -17.79 10.66
C LEU A 225 -2.73 -18.96 11.54
N GLU A 226 -1.77 -19.72 11.08
CA GLU A 226 -1.06 -20.66 11.96
C GLU A 226 -0.38 -19.87 13.07
N ILE A 227 -0.59 -20.30 14.33
CA ILE A 227 0.10 -19.71 15.47
C ILE A 227 1.58 -19.99 15.32
N GLY A 228 2.35 -18.97 14.98
CA GLY A 228 3.77 -19.10 14.74
C GLY A 228 4.58 -19.00 16.01
N LEU A 229 5.53 -19.88 16.15
CA LEU A 229 6.49 -19.90 17.24
C LEU A 229 7.82 -19.25 16.82
N LYS A 230 7.76 -18.05 16.21
CA LYS A 230 8.99 -17.29 15.99
C LYS A 230 9.58 -16.87 17.34
N PRO A 231 10.92 -16.94 17.53
CA PRO A 231 11.56 -16.40 18.72
C PRO A 231 11.21 -14.92 18.95
N THR A 232 10.91 -14.54 20.19
CA THR A 232 10.55 -13.16 20.54
C THR A 232 11.59 -12.15 20.09
N SER A 233 12.87 -12.48 20.19
CA SER A 233 13.98 -11.63 19.72
C SER A 233 13.91 -11.34 18.22
N GLN A 234 13.56 -12.35 17.41
CA GLN A 234 13.37 -12.16 15.96
C GLN A 234 12.17 -11.26 15.67
N LEU A 235 11.04 -11.50 16.34
CA LEU A 235 9.83 -10.67 16.18
C LEU A 235 10.07 -9.21 16.55
N LEU A 236 10.80 -8.94 17.65
CA LEU A 236 11.17 -7.58 18.04
C LEU A 236 12.12 -6.93 17.03
N LEU A 237 13.04 -7.68 16.44
CA LEU A 237 13.93 -7.20 15.39
C LEU A 237 13.14 -6.86 14.12
N GLU A 238 12.25 -7.74 13.66
CA GLU A 238 11.39 -7.50 12.50
C GLU A 238 10.50 -6.27 12.71
N LEU A 239 9.92 -6.11 13.92
CA LEU A 239 9.14 -4.92 14.29
C LEU A 239 9.98 -3.65 14.20
N PHE A 240 11.18 -3.66 14.79
CA PHE A 240 12.09 -2.52 14.73
C PHE A 240 12.46 -2.16 13.28
N GLN A 241 12.81 -3.15 12.48
CA GLN A 241 13.17 -2.96 11.07
C GLN A 241 11.99 -2.42 10.25
N GLY A 242 10.79 -2.98 10.44
CA GLY A 242 9.56 -2.54 9.79
C GLY A 242 9.19 -1.10 10.14
N MET A 243 9.29 -0.73 11.43
CA MET A 243 9.05 0.65 11.87
C MET A 243 10.11 1.62 11.31
N ALA A 244 11.39 1.26 11.40
CA ALA A 244 12.47 2.11 10.94
C ALA A 244 12.40 2.37 9.42
N THR A 245 12.09 1.35 8.61
CA THR A 245 11.91 1.52 7.16
C THR A 245 10.62 2.28 6.81
N THR A 246 9.53 2.09 7.54
CA THR A 246 8.27 2.81 7.35
C THR A 246 8.42 4.31 7.60
N PHE A 247 9.19 4.68 8.61
CA PHE A 247 9.41 6.08 8.99
C PHE A 247 10.72 6.66 8.48
N ASN A 248 11.41 5.99 7.56
CA ASN A 248 12.50 6.59 6.79
C ASN A 248 11.91 7.35 5.58
N PRO A 249 12.07 8.69 5.49
CA PRO A 249 11.48 9.47 4.40
C PRO A 249 12.17 9.27 3.05
N PHE A 250 13.37 8.66 3.00
CA PHE A 250 14.18 8.56 1.79
C PHE A 250 14.29 7.14 1.24
N ILE A 251 14.50 6.14 2.12
CA ILE A 251 14.76 4.76 1.73
C ILE A 251 13.92 3.81 2.59
N HIS A 252 13.08 3.02 1.94
CA HIS A 252 12.19 2.06 2.61
C HIS A 252 12.60 0.59 2.40
N ILE A 253 13.68 0.35 1.66
CA ILE A 253 14.20 -0.98 1.35
C ILE A 253 15.52 -1.13 2.08
N ALA A 254 15.63 -2.14 2.93
CA ALA A 254 16.88 -2.59 3.53
C ALA A 254 17.12 -4.03 3.08
N ASP A 255 18.34 -4.34 2.68
CA ASP A 255 18.73 -5.70 2.33
C ASP A 255 18.94 -6.48 3.64
N PRO A 256 18.31 -7.65 3.83
CA PRO A 256 18.54 -8.47 5.01
C PRO A 256 20.02 -8.79 5.26
N ASN A 257 20.81 -8.86 4.19
CA ASN A 257 22.26 -9.13 4.23
C ASN A 257 23.14 -7.88 4.12
N GLY A 258 22.56 -6.70 4.14
CA GLY A 258 23.18 -5.44 3.70
C GLY A 258 23.96 -4.67 4.74
N GLY A 259 24.82 -5.27 5.51
CA GLY A 259 25.92 -4.65 6.24
C GLY A 259 25.69 -3.23 6.82
N ILE A 260 26.71 -2.39 6.73
CA ILE A 260 26.74 -1.04 7.34
C ILE A 260 25.70 -0.06 6.75
N ILE A 261 25.29 -0.24 5.49
CA ILE A 261 24.30 0.62 4.83
C ILE A 261 22.94 0.52 5.51
N ASN A 262 22.56 -0.68 5.95
CA ASN A 262 21.31 -0.89 6.66
C ASN A 262 21.26 -0.14 7.99
N TYR A 263 22.36 -0.05 8.72
CA TYR A 263 22.40 0.74 9.94
C TYR A 263 22.12 2.22 9.67
N GLY A 264 22.60 2.75 8.53
CA GLY A 264 22.24 4.10 8.09
C GLY A 264 20.75 4.25 7.76
N ILE A 265 20.17 3.26 7.06
CA ILE A 265 18.73 3.25 6.72
C ILE A 265 17.88 3.22 7.97
N TYR A 266 18.15 2.30 8.89
CA TYR A 266 17.42 2.20 10.16
C TYR A 266 17.66 3.43 11.05
N GLY A 267 18.89 3.94 11.09
CA GLY A 267 19.24 5.14 11.85
C GLY A 267 18.42 6.37 11.44
N ILE A 268 18.28 6.63 10.14
CA ILE A 268 17.44 7.73 9.63
C ILE A 268 15.98 7.54 10.04
N GLY A 269 15.44 6.32 9.95
CA GLY A 269 14.07 6.02 10.37
C GLY A 269 13.88 6.28 11.87
N VAL A 270 14.79 5.81 12.72
CA VAL A 270 14.75 6.05 14.17
C VAL A 270 14.85 7.54 14.50
N LEU A 271 15.78 8.27 13.86
CA LEU A 271 15.88 9.71 14.05
C LEU A 271 14.61 10.45 13.66
N THR A 272 13.97 10.01 12.57
CA THR A 272 12.67 10.57 12.15
C THR A 272 11.58 10.28 13.17
N MET A 273 11.48 9.06 13.71
CA MET A 273 10.52 8.72 14.77
C MET A 273 10.77 9.52 16.05
N LEU A 274 12.02 9.70 16.46
CA LEU A 274 12.37 10.53 17.62
C LEU A 274 11.98 11.99 17.39
N LEU A 275 12.21 12.52 16.19
CA LEU A 275 11.79 13.87 15.82
C LEU A 275 10.26 14.01 15.81
N MET A 276 9.53 13.01 15.32
CA MET A 276 8.06 12.97 15.39
C MET A 276 7.59 13.03 16.84
N LEU A 277 8.11 12.16 17.68
CA LEU A 277 7.77 12.12 19.09
C LEU A 277 8.07 13.45 19.79
N PHE A 278 9.25 14.01 19.56
CA PHE A 278 9.63 15.32 20.10
C PHE A 278 8.64 16.42 19.69
N LEU A 279 8.30 16.51 18.40
CA LEU A 279 7.36 17.51 17.90
C LEU A 279 5.94 17.30 18.45
N PHE A 280 5.47 16.07 18.59
CA PHE A 280 4.13 15.77 19.11
C PHE A 280 4.00 16.09 20.61
N ILE A 281 5.08 15.88 21.37
CA ILE A 281 5.11 16.24 22.80
C ILE A 281 5.22 17.76 22.97
N LYS A 282 6.11 18.40 22.21
CA LYS A 282 6.39 19.84 22.35
C LYS A 282 5.27 20.72 21.80
N THR A 283 4.50 20.23 20.80
CA THR A 283 3.41 21.01 20.22
C THR A 283 2.07 20.43 20.62
N LYS A 284 1.16 21.27 21.11
CA LYS A 284 -0.19 20.83 21.45
C LYS A 284 -0.90 20.27 20.21
N LEU A 285 -1.38 19.03 20.28
CA LEU A 285 -2.18 18.41 19.23
C LEU A 285 -3.64 18.90 19.34
N SER A 286 -4.24 19.30 18.23
CA SER A 286 -5.68 19.54 18.13
C SER A 286 -6.45 18.22 18.25
N ASP A 287 -7.76 18.28 18.53
CA ASP A 287 -8.57 17.05 18.64
C ASP A 287 -8.60 16.25 17.31
N THR A 288 -8.55 16.94 16.17
CA THR A 288 -8.38 16.27 14.85
C THR A 288 -7.03 15.57 14.72
N GLU A 289 -5.94 16.22 15.13
CA GLU A 289 -4.60 15.60 15.07
C GLU A 289 -4.51 14.41 16.04
N LYS A 290 -5.13 14.50 17.23
CA LYS A 290 -5.24 13.37 18.15
C LYS A 290 -6.00 12.19 17.54
N PHE A 291 -7.13 12.46 16.87
CA PHE A 291 -7.89 11.43 16.17
C PHE A 291 -7.02 10.71 15.10
N ILE A 292 -6.31 11.48 14.28
CA ILE A 292 -5.43 10.95 13.24
C ILE A 292 -4.33 10.09 13.86
N VAL A 293 -3.62 10.61 14.88
CA VAL A 293 -2.50 9.89 15.51
C VAL A 293 -2.96 8.63 16.25
N ILE A 294 -4.04 8.74 17.05
CA ILE A 294 -4.57 7.59 17.81
C ILE A 294 -5.09 6.53 16.86
N GLY A 295 -5.89 6.90 15.85
CA GLY A 295 -6.40 5.97 14.86
C GLY A 295 -5.27 5.23 14.13
N SER A 296 -4.22 5.95 13.72
CA SER A 296 -3.04 5.38 13.08
C SER A 296 -2.26 4.44 14.02
N LEU A 297 -2.01 4.87 15.25
CA LEU A 297 -1.27 4.06 16.24
C LEU A 297 -2.00 2.77 16.59
N VAL A 298 -3.32 2.82 16.78
CA VAL A 298 -4.13 1.62 17.04
C VAL A 298 -3.99 0.62 15.88
N CYS A 299 -4.07 1.11 14.63
CA CYS A 299 -3.89 0.25 13.46
C CYS A 299 -2.49 -0.38 13.39
N ILE A 300 -1.44 0.39 13.70
CA ILE A 300 -0.05 -0.10 13.75
C ILE A 300 0.10 -1.17 14.83
N VAL A 301 -0.40 -0.90 16.05
CA VAL A 301 -0.31 -1.85 17.17
C VAL A 301 -1.05 -3.15 16.84
N LEU A 302 -2.27 -3.07 16.27
CA LEU A 302 -3.03 -4.26 15.86
C LEU A 302 -2.33 -5.04 14.75
N SER A 303 -1.67 -4.36 13.81
CA SER A 303 -0.90 -5.03 12.76
C SER A 303 0.26 -5.85 13.35
N TYR A 304 1.04 -5.25 14.25
CA TYR A 304 2.13 -5.96 14.92
C TYR A 304 1.64 -7.05 15.88
N PHE A 305 0.49 -6.85 16.53
CA PHE A 305 -0.14 -7.88 17.34
C PHE A 305 -0.48 -9.13 16.52
N ILE A 306 -1.01 -8.94 15.30
CA ILE A 306 -1.26 -10.07 14.38
C ILE A 306 0.05 -10.71 13.94
N GLN A 307 1.08 -9.94 13.60
CA GLN A 307 2.39 -10.50 13.27
C GLN A 307 3.00 -11.30 14.43
N TYR A 308 2.79 -10.84 15.67
CA TYR A 308 3.31 -11.50 16.85
C TYR A 308 2.62 -12.85 17.13
N ILE A 309 1.29 -12.92 16.96
CA ILE A 309 0.53 -14.13 17.26
C ILE A 309 0.62 -15.14 16.12
N TYR A 310 0.57 -14.66 14.89
CA TYR A 310 0.52 -15.51 13.70
C TYR A 310 1.83 -15.45 12.93
N SER A 311 2.22 -16.58 12.31
CA SER A 311 3.42 -16.69 11.47
C SER A 311 3.23 -16.00 10.11
N VAL A 312 2.84 -14.71 10.13
CA VAL A 312 2.77 -13.92 8.90
C VAL A 312 4.13 -13.32 8.54
N ASN A 313 4.31 -12.97 7.27
CA ASN A 313 5.51 -12.27 6.82
C ASN A 313 5.73 -10.98 7.62
N ALA A 314 7.01 -10.62 7.77
CA ALA A 314 7.38 -9.38 8.46
C ALA A 314 6.67 -8.17 7.85
N ILE A 315 6.12 -7.32 8.72
CA ILE A 315 5.39 -6.13 8.30
C ILE A 315 6.37 -5.08 7.82
N ASP A 316 6.22 -4.68 6.58
CA ASP A 316 7.05 -3.69 5.90
C ASP A 316 6.32 -2.34 5.70
N TYR A 317 7.04 -1.36 5.13
CA TYR A 317 6.51 -0.03 4.79
C TYR A 317 5.22 -0.08 3.97
N ARG A 318 5.05 -1.09 3.10
CA ARG A 318 3.91 -1.25 2.22
C ARG A 318 2.65 -1.55 3.02
N LEU A 319 2.73 -2.58 3.89
CA LEU A 319 1.62 -2.98 4.75
C LEU A 319 1.25 -1.86 5.74
N MET A 320 2.25 -1.07 6.17
CA MET A 320 2.09 0.05 7.09
C MET A 320 1.60 1.35 6.46
N ALA A 321 1.68 1.50 5.13
CA ALA A 321 1.35 2.77 4.47
C ALA A 321 -0.04 3.32 4.81
N PRO A 322 -1.14 2.53 4.80
CA PRO A 322 -2.46 3.03 5.15
C PRO A 322 -2.54 3.58 6.58
N PHE A 323 -1.70 3.08 7.47
CA PHE A 323 -1.68 3.44 8.89
C PHE A 323 -0.69 4.57 9.19
N SER A 324 0.47 4.55 8.53
CA SER A 324 1.51 5.57 8.73
C SER A 324 1.17 6.92 8.10
N ILE A 325 0.37 6.97 7.02
CA ILE A 325 0.00 8.21 6.33
C ILE A 325 -0.57 9.27 7.27
N GLY A 326 -1.39 8.87 8.24
CA GLY A 326 -1.95 9.78 9.25
C GLY A 326 -0.88 10.40 10.15
N ILE A 327 0.09 9.60 10.60
CA ILE A 327 1.21 10.08 11.41
C ILE A 327 2.06 11.05 10.61
N TRP A 328 2.37 10.71 9.34
CA TRP A 328 3.08 11.59 8.41
C TRP A 328 2.34 12.91 8.19
N MET A 329 1.00 12.91 8.06
CA MET A 329 0.21 14.13 7.88
C MET A 329 0.41 15.10 9.06
N VAL A 330 0.30 14.59 10.29
CA VAL A 330 0.49 15.41 11.49
C VAL A 330 1.94 15.86 11.61
N PHE A 331 2.91 14.98 11.35
CA PHE A 331 4.33 15.30 11.40
C PHE A 331 4.70 16.43 10.42
N PHE A 332 4.36 16.31 9.15
CA PHE A 332 4.67 17.36 8.17
C PHE A 332 3.97 18.67 8.47
N ARG A 333 2.77 18.64 9.03
CA ARG A 333 2.11 19.84 9.51
C ARG A 333 2.92 20.55 10.60
N LYS A 334 3.47 19.79 11.56
CA LYS A 334 4.36 20.36 12.58
C LYS A 334 5.68 20.86 11.97
N LEU A 335 6.25 20.16 11.02
CA LEU A 335 7.43 20.61 10.29
C LEU A 335 7.18 21.93 9.54
N PHE A 336 6.03 22.08 8.85
CA PHE A 336 5.68 23.34 8.22
C PHE A 336 5.57 24.51 9.20
N THR A 337 5.11 24.26 10.42
CA THR A 337 5.06 25.32 11.45
C THR A 337 6.46 25.74 11.92
N VAL A 338 7.44 24.82 11.87
CA VAL A 338 8.82 25.07 12.32
C VAL A 338 9.70 25.62 11.19
N PHE A 339 9.69 24.96 10.03
CA PHE A 339 10.62 25.21 8.93
C PHE A 339 9.98 25.90 7.72
N GLY A 340 8.64 26.05 7.71
CA GLY A 340 7.92 26.66 6.59
C GLY A 340 8.17 25.91 5.28
N ALA A 341 8.42 26.65 4.21
CA ALA A 341 8.60 26.11 2.87
C ALA A 341 9.85 25.20 2.69
N LEU A 342 10.83 25.25 3.59
CA LEU A 342 11.96 24.33 3.56
C LEU A 342 11.52 22.87 3.70
N THR A 343 10.33 22.62 4.28
CA THR A 343 9.78 21.25 4.39
C THR A 343 9.61 20.56 3.03
N TYR A 344 9.42 21.30 1.93
CA TYR A 344 9.34 20.72 0.58
C TYR A 344 10.66 20.06 0.12
N THR A 345 11.80 20.46 0.67
CA THR A 345 13.10 19.86 0.32
C THR A 345 13.15 18.39 0.64
N ILE A 346 12.41 17.92 1.66
CA ILE A 346 12.33 16.49 2.01
C ILE A 346 11.68 15.71 0.85
N GLY A 347 10.60 16.23 0.25
CA GLY A 347 9.97 15.58 -0.90
C GLY A 347 10.91 15.49 -2.11
N PHE A 348 11.60 16.58 -2.45
CA PHE A 348 12.56 16.56 -3.56
C PHE A 348 13.76 15.64 -3.28
N ALA A 349 14.32 15.66 -2.08
CA ALA A 349 15.39 14.76 -1.69
C ALA A 349 14.95 13.28 -1.79
N SER A 350 13.75 12.97 -1.31
CA SER A 350 13.18 11.63 -1.40
C SER A 350 12.99 11.18 -2.85
N LEU A 351 12.48 12.04 -3.73
CA LEU A 351 12.35 11.75 -5.16
C LEU A 351 13.72 11.55 -5.83
N SER A 352 14.72 12.34 -5.47
CA SER A 352 16.10 12.18 -6.02
C SER A 352 16.71 10.84 -5.62
N VAL A 353 16.57 10.46 -4.35
CA VAL A 353 17.05 9.15 -3.86
C VAL A 353 16.24 8.03 -4.54
N GLY A 354 14.92 8.17 -4.62
CA GLY A 354 14.04 7.21 -5.29
C GLY A 354 14.39 7.04 -6.78
N PHE A 355 14.73 8.12 -7.48
CA PHE A 355 15.21 8.05 -8.86
C PHE A 355 16.51 7.27 -8.96
N LEU A 356 17.49 7.57 -8.10
CA LEU A 356 18.76 6.86 -8.08
C LEU A 356 18.56 5.35 -7.91
N PHE A 357 17.79 4.93 -6.90
CA PHE A 357 17.50 3.51 -6.66
C PHE A 357 16.74 2.87 -7.82
N THR A 358 15.76 3.57 -8.40
CA THR A 358 15.01 3.08 -9.55
C THR A 358 15.92 2.88 -10.77
N TRP A 359 16.84 3.80 -11.00
CA TRP A 359 17.79 3.74 -12.11
C TRP A 359 18.84 2.64 -11.91
N LEU A 360 19.41 2.55 -10.73
CA LEU A 360 20.43 1.52 -10.42
C LEU A 360 19.83 0.11 -10.53
N SER A 361 18.57 -0.07 -10.14
CA SER A 361 17.87 -1.36 -10.13
C SER A 361 17.03 -1.64 -11.38
N LYS A 362 17.28 -0.95 -12.49
CA LYS A 362 16.46 -1.09 -13.70
C LYS A 362 16.62 -2.46 -14.38
N GLY A 363 15.48 -3.06 -14.76
CA GLY A 363 15.38 -4.27 -15.57
C GLY A 363 14.67 -4.07 -16.93
N ASN A 364 13.98 -2.96 -17.12
CA ASN A 364 13.20 -2.56 -18.30
C ASN A 364 11.98 -3.45 -18.62
N TYR A 365 10.88 -3.13 -17.97
CA TYR A 365 9.62 -3.87 -18.12
C TYR A 365 9.11 -3.91 -19.57
N LEU A 366 9.22 -2.82 -20.33
CA LEU A 366 8.65 -2.77 -21.69
C LEU A 366 9.29 -3.79 -22.65
N GLU A 367 10.60 -3.97 -22.57
CA GLU A 367 11.31 -4.99 -23.36
C GLU A 367 10.91 -6.40 -22.90
N ASN A 368 10.89 -6.63 -21.59
CA ASN A 368 10.52 -7.92 -21.02
C ASN A 368 9.07 -8.30 -21.36
N ARG A 369 8.14 -7.32 -21.27
CA ARG A 369 6.75 -7.53 -21.67
C ARG A 369 6.63 -7.92 -23.15
N LYS A 370 7.37 -7.24 -24.04
CA LYS A 370 7.39 -7.57 -25.46
C LYS A 370 7.86 -9.01 -25.69
N ALA A 371 8.94 -9.42 -25.04
CA ALA A 371 9.46 -10.78 -25.12
C ALA A 371 8.43 -11.82 -24.65
N ILE A 372 7.78 -11.61 -23.49
CA ILE A 372 6.72 -12.48 -22.99
C ILE A 372 5.52 -12.51 -23.95
N THR A 373 5.10 -11.35 -24.48
CA THR A 373 3.97 -11.29 -25.43
C THR A 373 4.26 -12.12 -26.68
N THR A 374 5.47 -12.01 -27.23
CA THR A 374 5.90 -12.84 -28.38
C THR A 374 5.87 -14.32 -28.01
N PHE A 375 6.48 -14.70 -26.89
CA PHE A 375 6.49 -16.08 -26.40
C PHE A 375 5.07 -16.68 -26.27
N LEU A 376 4.16 -15.94 -25.60
CA LEU A 376 2.79 -16.42 -25.40
C LEU A 376 1.98 -16.52 -26.69
N LYS A 377 2.26 -15.63 -27.69
CA LYS A 377 1.65 -15.71 -29.02
C LYS A 377 2.16 -16.93 -29.80
N ASP A 378 3.46 -17.15 -29.81
CA ASP A 378 4.09 -18.25 -30.56
C ASP A 378 3.65 -19.62 -30.01
N GLU A 379 3.39 -19.70 -28.69
CA GLU A 379 2.88 -20.90 -28.02
C GLU A 379 1.33 -21.00 -28.01
N ASN A 380 0.60 -20.04 -28.56
CA ASN A 380 -0.88 -19.96 -28.50
C ASN A 380 -1.44 -19.91 -27.05
N LEU A 381 -0.73 -19.26 -26.13
CA LEU A 381 -1.03 -19.22 -24.70
C LEU A 381 -1.62 -17.88 -24.22
N MET A 382 -1.92 -16.93 -25.10
CA MET A 382 -2.33 -15.57 -24.74
C MET A 382 -3.60 -15.50 -23.88
N HIS A 383 -4.57 -16.40 -24.13
CA HIS A 383 -5.86 -16.42 -23.43
C HIS A 383 -6.13 -17.75 -22.73
N SER A 384 -5.12 -18.60 -22.65
CA SER A 384 -5.25 -19.92 -22.02
C SER A 384 -5.12 -19.82 -20.50
N LYS A 385 -5.78 -20.71 -19.78
CA LYS A 385 -5.52 -20.94 -18.37
C LYS A 385 -4.13 -21.58 -18.22
N LEU A 386 -3.20 -20.84 -17.61
CA LEU A 386 -1.82 -21.26 -17.46
C LEU A 386 -1.59 -21.93 -16.10
N LYS A 387 -0.90 -23.05 -16.10
CA LYS A 387 -0.28 -23.62 -14.90
C LYS A 387 1.21 -23.32 -14.95
N PHE A 388 1.76 -22.80 -13.86
CA PHE A 388 3.17 -22.50 -13.74
C PHE A 388 3.76 -23.21 -12.52
N TYR A 389 4.82 -23.98 -12.73
CA TYR A 389 5.50 -24.67 -11.65
C TYR A 389 6.41 -23.71 -10.90
N VAL A 390 6.26 -23.70 -9.59
CA VAL A 390 7.05 -22.91 -8.64
C VAL A 390 7.55 -23.88 -7.57
N LYS A 391 8.86 -23.96 -7.39
CA LYS A 391 9.45 -24.81 -6.36
C LYS A 391 9.22 -24.21 -4.96
N ASP A 392 9.46 -22.93 -4.82
CA ASP A 392 9.25 -22.14 -3.61
C ASP A 392 8.78 -20.73 -3.97
N LEU A 393 7.94 -20.11 -3.13
CA LEU A 393 7.46 -18.73 -3.34
C LEU A 393 8.58 -17.68 -3.24
N GLU A 394 9.70 -18.03 -2.67
CA GLU A 394 10.89 -17.17 -2.58
C GLU A 394 11.86 -17.36 -3.77
N ASP A 395 11.61 -18.34 -4.65
CA ASP A 395 12.49 -18.65 -5.78
C ASP A 395 12.28 -17.71 -6.98
N ASN A 396 13.29 -17.64 -7.85
CA ASN A 396 13.26 -16.91 -9.14
C ASN A 396 12.17 -17.40 -10.11
N ASP A 397 11.61 -18.60 -9.89
CA ASP A 397 10.49 -19.12 -10.67
C ASP A 397 9.25 -18.19 -10.55
N VAL A 398 9.00 -17.66 -9.36
CA VAL A 398 7.88 -16.71 -9.10
C VAL A 398 8.03 -15.46 -9.94
N GLN A 399 9.24 -14.92 -10.12
CA GLN A 399 9.48 -13.70 -10.88
C GLN A 399 9.09 -13.86 -12.35
N THR A 400 9.35 -15.03 -12.94
CA THR A 400 8.94 -15.34 -14.32
C THR A 400 7.41 -15.43 -14.42
N ALA A 401 6.76 -16.08 -13.45
CA ALA A 401 5.30 -16.17 -13.40
C ALA A 401 4.65 -14.78 -13.20
N GLU A 402 5.23 -13.94 -12.35
CA GLU A 402 4.79 -12.55 -12.16
C GLU A 402 4.86 -11.74 -13.47
N LEU A 403 5.95 -11.87 -14.22
CA LEU A 403 6.09 -11.20 -15.51
C LEU A 403 5.06 -11.72 -16.52
N ILE A 404 4.84 -13.04 -16.60
CA ILE A 404 3.81 -13.65 -17.47
C ILE A 404 2.43 -13.13 -17.11
N SER A 405 2.11 -13.01 -15.82
CA SER A 405 0.81 -12.54 -15.34
C SER A 405 0.45 -11.12 -15.79
N THR A 406 1.45 -10.31 -16.14
CA THR A 406 1.22 -8.95 -16.67
C THR A 406 0.68 -8.94 -18.10
N VAL A 407 0.80 -10.07 -18.81
CA VAL A 407 0.31 -10.25 -20.18
C VAL A 407 -0.90 -11.19 -20.20
N ASN A 408 -0.79 -12.34 -19.54
CA ASN A 408 -1.90 -13.26 -19.33
C ASN A 408 -2.14 -13.43 -17.82
N PRO A 409 -3.17 -12.79 -17.25
CA PRO A 409 -3.45 -12.84 -15.82
C PRO A 409 -4.06 -14.17 -15.36
N HIS A 410 -4.49 -15.03 -16.28
CA HIS A 410 -5.12 -16.33 -15.97
C HIS A 410 -4.09 -17.41 -15.63
N ILE A 411 -3.17 -17.11 -14.69
CA ILE A 411 -2.07 -17.97 -14.26
C ILE A 411 -2.29 -18.54 -12.84
N TYR A 412 -1.97 -19.81 -12.65
CA TYR A 412 -2.06 -20.54 -11.39
C TYR A 412 -0.73 -21.21 -11.09
N TYR A 413 -0.36 -21.27 -9.81
CA TYR A 413 0.80 -22.00 -9.37
C TYR A 413 0.50 -23.48 -9.16
N THR A 414 1.50 -24.31 -9.45
CA THR A 414 1.60 -25.70 -8.98
C THR A 414 2.95 -25.91 -8.29
N PHE A 415 2.93 -26.58 -7.15
CA PHE A 415 4.11 -26.93 -6.37
C PHE A 415 4.51 -28.40 -6.54
N THR A 416 3.77 -29.15 -7.35
CA THR A 416 3.97 -30.57 -7.56
C THR A 416 5.03 -30.80 -8.64
N ALA A 417 6.20 -31.31 -8.26
CA ALA A 417 7.32 -31.51 -9.19
C ALA A 417 6.97 -32.42 -10.39
N SER A 418 6.14 -33.46 -10.20
CA SER A 418 5.66 -34.32 -11.29
C SER A 418 4.86 -33.58 -12.36
N ASP A 419 4.27 -32.44 -12.03
CA ASP A 419 3.55 -31.61 -13.01
C ASP A 419 4.50 -31.03 -14.07
N THR A 420 5.77 -30.86 -13.78
CA THR A 420 6.76 -30.32 -14.76
C THR A 420 6.91 -31.18 -16.01
N LEU A 421 6.56 -32.48 -15.92
CA LEU A 421 6.56 -33.41 -17.06
C LEU A 421 5.38 -33.23 -18.00
N LYS A 422 4.32 -32.50 -17.54
CA LYS A 422 3.13 -32.23 -18.36
C LYS A 422 3.42 -31.11 -19.36
N ASN A 423 2.91 -31.26 -20.58
CA ASN A 423 3.10 -30.24 -21.63
C ASN A 423 2.38 -28.92 -21.35
N ASP A 424 1.26 -28.97 -20.60
CA ASP A 424 0.42 -27.84 -20.23
C ASP A 424 0.96 -27.04 -19.03
N VAL A 425 2.07 -27.48 -18.42
CA VAL A 425 2.71 -26.79 -17.30
C VAL A 425 3.95 -26.04 -17.77
N LEU A 426 3.93 -24.74 -17.57
CA LEU A 426 5.07 -23.87 -17.80
C LEU A 426 6.07 -23.97 -16.64
N THR A 427 7.34 -23.85 -16.99
CA THR A 427 8.44 -23.72 -16.04
C THR A 427 9.31 -22.56 -16.45
N ARG A 428 10.05 -21.96 -15.52
CA ARG A 428 11.03 -20.93 -15.82
C ARG A 428 12.00 -21.38 -16.94
N TYR A 429 12.49 -22.62 -16.87
CA TYR A 429 13.39 -23.16 -17.89
C TYR A 429 12.77 -23.19 -19.29
N LYS A 430 11.50 -23.61 -19.43
CA LYS A 430 10.80 -23.62 -20.73
C LYS A 430 10.70 -22.20 -21.30
N VAL A 431 10.49 -21.18 -20.47
CA VAL A 431 10.39 -19.79 -20.89
C VAL A 431 11.76 -19.19 -21.22
N GLU A 432 12.72 -19.30 -20.31
CA GLU A 432 14.07 -18.72 -20.50
C GLU A 432 14.87 -19.38 -21.64
N LYS A 433 14.54 -20.61 -22.05
CA LYS A 433 15.11 -21.28 -23.24
C LYS A 433 14.69 -20.56 -24.55
N LYS A 434 13.52 -19.93 -24.57
CA LYS A 434 12.94 -19.31 -25.79
C LYS A 434 13.11 -17.80 -25.85
N ILE A 435 13.15 -17.15 -24.68
CA ILE A 435 13.27 -15.69 -24.60
C ILE A 435 14.30 -15.28 -23.56
N SER A 436 14.90 -14.09 -23.79
CA SER A 436 15.78 -13.45 -22.82
C SER A 436 15.01 -12.42 -22.03
N ILE A 437 15.07 -12.52 -20.70
CA ILE A 437 14.48 -11.55 -19.75
C ILE A 437 15.60 -10.67 -19.20
N LYS A 438 15.43 -9.35 -19.35
CA LYS A 438 16.38 -8.38 -18.81
C LYS A 438 16.19 -8.27 -17.31
N LYS A 439 17.10 -8.85 -16.55
CA LYS A 439 17.06 -8.88 -15.09
C LYS A 439 17.59 -7.59 -14.48
N ASN A 440 17.17 -7.33 -13.24
CA ASN A 440 17.71 -6.28 -12.40
C ASN A 440 19.19 -6.56 -12.09
N LYS A 441 20.03 -5.51 -12.04
CA LYS A 441 21.47 -5.65 -11.74
C LYS A 441 21.79 -6.19 -10.34
N TYR A 442 20.83 -6.08 -9.42
CA TYR A 442 21.01 -6.45 -8.01
C TYR A 442 20.27 -7.73 -7.61
N GLN A 443 19.91 -8.56 -8.59
CA GLN A 443 19.34 -9.90 -8.37
C GLN A 443 20.31 -10.98 -8.80
#